data_2c6a878c05399ac0dbbdeb16fb00e7c7
#
_entry.id   2c6a878c05399ac0dbbdeb16fb00e7c7
#
_cell.length_a   1.000
_cell.length_b   1.000
_cell.length_c   1.000
_cell.angle_alpha   90.00
_cell.angle_beta   90.00
_cell.angle_gamma   90.00
#
_symmetry.space_group_name_H-M   'P 1'
#
loop_
_entity.id
_entity.type
_entity.pdbx_description
1 polymer ?
#
loop_
_entity_poly.entity_id
_entity_poly.type
_entity_poly.pdbx_seq_one_letter_code
_entity_poly.pdbx_strand_id
1 'polypeptide(L)'
;MDYLEEFPVLIIDDELHSDTAEGRASREIVKELKSEDFPVIEALTARDGVHAFLSHPHTSCIIIDWELTPEAADGMLTAADVITLIRERNPKVPIFLNTEKLAISAIPLGVISRIDGYIWKLEDTPAFIAGHIKRAAKNYLADVLPPFFQGLMDYVEEYKYSWHTPGHMGGVAFLKSAAGRIFYNFFGENTLRADLSVSVPELGSLLKHSGVVGDAERKAAEVFGADRTYFVTGGTSAANKIVWLGTVTPG
;
A
#
# COMPACT_ATOMS: atom_id res chain seq x y z
N MET A 1 3.03 -0.50 -13.95
CA MET A 1 4.19 -1.20 -13.31
C MET A 1 3.70 -2.27 -12.38
N ASP A 2 4.28 -3.47 -12.40
CA ASP A 2 3.97 -4.49 -11.40
C ASP A 2 4.99 -4.35 -10.26
N TYR A 3 4.58 -3.67 -9.18
CA TYR A 3 5.44 -3.40 -8.02
C TYR A 3 5.45 -4.54 -7.01
N LEU A 4 4.73 -5.63 -7.28
CA LEU A 4 4.50 -6.68 -6.29
C LEU A 4 5.79 -7.37 -5.83
N GLU A 5 6.82 -7.39 -6.68
CA GLU A 5 8.15 -7.91 -6.35
C GLU A 5 8.86 -7.17 -5.20
N GLU A 6 8.42 -5.94 -4.86
CA GLU A 6 8.99 -5.15 -3.78
C GLU A 6 8.18 -5.22 -2.48
N PHE A 7 6.97 -5.79 -2.54
CA PHE A 7 6.00 -5.76 -1.44
C PHE A 7 5.68 -7.18 -0.94
N PRO A 8 6.35 -7.65 0.11
CA PRO A 8 6.20 -9.02 0.57
C PRO A 8 4.81 -9.31 1.14
N VAL A 9 4.43 -10.59 1.05
CA VAL A 9 3.37 -11.19 1.84
C VAL A 9 4.00 -11.86 3.06
N LEU A 10 3.50 -11.54 4.25
CA LEU A 10 3.92 -12.19 5.49
C LEU A 10 2.98 -13.36 5.82
N ILE A 11 3.54 -14.53 6.00
CA ILE A 11 2.81 -15.72 6.45
C ILE A 11 3.28 -16.07 7.86
N ILE A 12 2.33 -16.17 8.79
CA ILE A 12 2.57 -16.53 10.20
C ILE A 12 1.84 -17.84 10.47
N ASP A 13 2.58 -18.94 10.54
CA ASP A 13 2.03 -20.28 10.63
C ASP A 13 3.09 -21.21 11.25
N ASP A 14 2.83 -21.76 12.43
CA ASP A 14 3.75 -22.63 13.17
C ASP A 14 3.85 -24.04 12.55
N GLU A 15 2.87 -24.45 11.75
CA GLU A 15 2.90 -25.70 11.03
C GLU A 15 3.56 -25.64 9.64
N LEU A 16 3.97 -24.47 9.18
CA LEU A 16 4.49 -24.26 7.81
C LEU A 16 5.59 -25.26 7.40
N HIS A 17 6.44 -25.65 8.34
CA HIS A 17 7.53 -26.63 8.09
C HIS A 17 7.25 -28.02 8.63
N SER A 18 6.03 -28.28 9.13
CA SER A 18 5.61 -29.60 9.59
C SER A 18 5.32 -30.57 8.42
N ASP A 19 5.31 -31.85 8.70
CA ASP A 19 4.91 -32.92 7.75
C ASP A 19 3.40 -33.21 7.80
N THR A 20 2.60 -32.36 8.43
CA THR A 20 1.15 -32.42 8.48
C THR A 20 0.51 -32.11 7.10
N ALA A 21 -0.77 -32.39 6.96
CA ALA A 21 -1.52 -32.01 5.76
C ALA A 21 -1.61 -30.48 5.65
N GLU A 22 -1.76 -29.78 6.77
CA GLU A 22 -1.84 -28.32 6.87
C GLU A 22 -0.50 -27.68 6.48
N GLY A 23 0.62 -28.15 7.04
CA GLY A 23 1.94 -27.63 6.66
C GLY A 23 2.27 -27.83 5.17
N ARG A 24 1.82 -28.96 4.58
CA ARG A 24 1.95 -29.14 3.12
C ARG A 24 1.11 -28.14 2.34
N ALA A 25 -0.13 -27.90 2.77
CA ALA A 25 -1.01 -26.93 2.13
C ALA A 25 -0.44 -25.52 2.22
N SER A 26 0.06 -25.10 3.39
CA SER A 26 0.70 -23.80 3.60
C SER A 26 1.95 -23.61 2.72
N ARG A 27 2.77 -24.65 2.55
CA ARG A 27 3.92 -24.59 1.62
C ARG A 27 3.51 -24.45 0.16
N GLU A 28 2.41 -25.09 -0.28
CA GLU A 28 1.91 -24.89 -1.65
C GLU A 28 1.37 -23.46 -1.84
N ILE A 29 0.76 -22.84 -0.80
CA ILE A 29 0.38 -21.41 -0.84
C ILE A 29 1.63 -20.53 -1.03
N VAL A 30 2.69 -20.76 -0.25
CA VAL A 30 3.97 -20.03 -0.38
C VAL A 30 4.53 -20.16 -1.80
N LYS A 31 4.55 -21.37 -2.34
CA LYS A 31 5.05 -21.64 -3.68
C LYS A 31 4.24 -20.92 -4.75
N GLU A 32 2.91 -20.93 -4.62
CA GLU A 32 2.03 -20.24 -5.56
C GLU A 32 2.21 -18.72 -5.49
N LEU A 33 2.30 -18.13 -4.30
CA LEU A 33 2.58 -16.70 -4.13
C LEU A 33 3.93 -16.31 -4.77
N LYS A 34 4.97 -17.13 -4.59
CA LYS A 34 6.28 -16.92 -5.23
C LYS A 34 6.19 -17.04 -6.76
N SER A 35 5.29 -17.86 -7.30
CA SER A 35 5.07 -17.97 -8.75
C SER A 35 4.33 -16.77 -9.35
N GLU A 36 3.63 -16.00 -8.49
CA GLU A 36 2.93 -14.77 -8.82
C GLU A 36 3.77 -13.51 -8.48
N ASP A 37 5.10 -13.68 -8.39
CA ASP A 37 6.13 -12.64 -8.16
C ASP A 37 6.04 -11.95 -6.78
N PHE A 38 5.42 -12.58 -5.77
CA PHE A 38 5.48 -12.06 -4.41
C PHE A 38 6.70 -12.57 -3.66
N PRO A 39 7.50 -11.69 -3.04
CA PRO A 39 8.38 -12.08 -1.95
C PRO A 39 7.53 -12.57 -0.78
N VAL A 40 7.87 -13.70 -0.19
CA VAL A 40 7.16 -14.26 0.96
C VAL A 40 8.08 -14.25 2.17
N ILE A 41 7.62 -13.66 3.27
CA ILE A 41 8.27 -13.71 4.57
C ILE A 41 7.55 -14.76 5.39
N GLU A 42 8.30 -15.71 5.90
CA GLU A 42 7.79 -16.83 6.68
C GLU A 42 8.12 -16.62 8.15
N ALA A 43 7.13 -16.72 9.02
CA ALA A 43 7.28 -16.65 10.47
C ALA A 43 6.57 -17.86 11.11
N LEU A 44 7.28 -18.55 11.98
CA LEU A 44 6.80 -19.79 12.60
C LEU A 44 6.20 -19.58 13.99
N THR A 45 6.36 -18.38 14.55
CA THR A 45 5.81 -18.03 15.85
C THR A 45 5.09 -16.69 15.80
N ALA A 46 4.21 -16.43 16.74
CA ALA A 46 3.54 -15.14 16.89
C ALA A 46 4.56 -13.99 17.04
N ARG A 47 5.63 -14.21 17.79
CA ARG A 47 6.69 -13.22 18.03
C ARG A 47 7.48 -12.93 16.77
N ASP A 48 7.87 -13.97 16.03
CA ASP A 48 8.57 -13.80 14.76
C ASP A 48 7.71 -13.06 13.75
N GLY A 49 6.40 -13.33 13.74
CA GLY A 49 5.43 -12.62 12.91
C GLY A 49 5.38 -11.13 13.21
N VAL A 50 5.30 -10.75 14.48
CA VAL A 50 5.34 -9.33 14.90
C VAL A 50 6.67 -8.69 14.53
N HIS A 51 7.79 -9.37 14.81
CA HIS A 51 9.13 -8.87 14.48
C HIS A 51 9.32 -8.70 12.97
N ALA A 52 8.89 -9.69 12.18
CA ALA A 52 8.95 -9.63 10.72
C ALA A 52 8.12 -8.45 10.17
N PHE A 53 6.90 -8.25 10.67
CA PHE A 53 6.05 -7.11 10.28
C PHE A 53 6.71 -5.76 10.59
N LEU A 54 7.29 -5.61 11.78
CA LEU A 54 7.96 -4.36 12.17
C LEU A 54 9.23 -4.10 11.36
N SER A 55 9.94 -5.16 10.96
CA SER A 55 11.17 -5.06 10.16
C SER A 55 10.89 -4.83 8.67
N HIS A 56 9.67 -5.13 8.19
CA HIS A 56 9.28 -4.98 6.79
C HIS A 56 8.03 -4.08 6.67
N PRO A 57 8.17 -2.76 6.83
CA PRO A 57 7.05 -1.81 6.84
C PRO A 57 6.31 -1.74 5.50
N HIS A 58 6.86 -2.33 4.44
CA HIS A 58 6.28 -2.42 3.10
C HIS A 58 5.52 -3.74 2.85
N THR A 59 5.23 -4.52 3.90
CA THR A 59 4.36 -5.70 3.81
C THR A 59 3.02 -5.34 3.19
N SER A 60 2.65 -6.05 2.12
CA SER A 60 1.43 -5.77 1.34
C SER A 60 0.20 -6.56 1.75
N CYS A 61 0.41 -7.70 2.40
CA CYS A 61 -0.66 -8.57 2.89
C CYS A 61 -0.11 -9.51 3.97
N ILE A 62 -0.99 -9.97 4.85
CA ILE A 62 -0.65 -10.90 5.94
C ILE A 62 -1.61 -12.07 5.91
N ILE A 63 -1.06 -13.27 5.99
CA ILE A 63 -1.79 -14.51 6.24
C ILE A 63 -1.37 -14.98 7.62
N ILE A 64 -2.32 -15.19 8.51
CA ILE A 64 -2.05 -15.63 9.88
C ILE A 64 -2.89 -16.87 10.20
N ASP A 65 -2.24 -17.90 10.71
CA ASP A 65 -2.94 -19.06 11.25
C ASP A 65 -3.70 -18.67 12.52
N TRP A 66 -4.97 -19.02 12.60
CA TRP A 66 -5.78 -18.81 13.79
C TRP A 66 -5.32 -19.68 14.96
N GLU A 67 -4.85 -20.87 14.66
CA GLU A 67 -4.50 -21.91 15.62
C GLU A 67 -3.04 -21.90 16.03
N LEU A 68 -2.36 -20.74 15.87
CA LEU A 68 -0.98 -20.55 16.34
C LEU A 68 -0.84 -21.02 17.78
N THR A 69 0.13 -21.91 18.00
CA THR A 69 0.45 -22.44 19.33
C THR A 69 1.17 -21.39 20.16
N PRO A 70 0.58 -20.90 21.28
CA PRO A 70 1.26 -19.93 22.13
C PRO A 70 2.48 -20.56 22.81
N GLU A 71 3.64 -19.97 22.63
CA GLU A 71 4.87 -20.43 23.30
C GLU A 71 5.19 -19.60 24.54
N ALA A 72 5.69 -20.26 25.59
CA ALA A 72 6.10 -19.58 26.82
C ALA A 72 7.26 -18.57 26.57
N ALA A 73 8.15 -18.88 25.62
CA ALA A 73 9.22 -17.99 25.19
C ALA A 73 8.73 -16.71 24.51
N ASP A 74 7.54 -16.76 23.91
CA ASP A 74 6.90 -15.65 23.17
C ASP A 74 5.95 -14.80 24.04
N GLY A 75 5.90 -15.08 25.35
CA GLY A 75 4.98 -14.38 26.25
C GLY A 75 3.53 -14.79 26.07
N MET A 76 3.26 -16.01 25.52
CA MET A 76 1.92 -16.57 25.27
C MET A 76 1.08 -15.72 24.28
N LEU A 77 1.73 -15.08 23.30
CA LEU A 77 1.03 -14.33 22.25
C LEU A 77 0.15 -15.26 21.40
N THR A 78 -1.08 -14.84 21.17
CA THR A 78 -2.05 -15.50 20.30
C THR A 78 -2.16 -14.81 18.95
N ALA A 79 -2.79 -15.46 17.96
CA ALA A 79 -3.12 -14.81 16.68
C ALA A 79 -3.92 -13.51 16.88
N ALA A 80 -4.83 -13.46 17.86
CA ALA A 80 -5.61 -12.27 18.19
C ALA A 80 -4.73 -11.10 18.67
N ASP A 81 -3.68 -11.38 19.47
CA ASP A 81 -2.74 -10.39 19.95
C ASP A 81 -1.90 -9.83 18.79
N VAL A 82 -1.41 -10.72 17.92
CA VAL A 82 -0.66 -10.33 16.70
C VAL A 82 -1.50 -9.43 15.81
N ILE A 83 -2.75 -9.80 15.52
CA ILE A 83 -3.68 -8.98 14.73
C ILE A 83 -3.88 -7.60 15.37
N THR A 84 -4.00 -7.55 16.71
CA THR A 84 -4.16 -6.29 17.43
C THR A 84 -2.93 -5.39 17.27
N LEU A 85 -1.74 -5.92 17.50
CA LEU A 85 -0.47 -5.19 17.35
C LEU A 85 -0.25 -4.69 15.91
N ILE A 86 -0.59 -5.51 14.91
CA ILE A 86 -0.51 -5.11 13.51
C ILE A 86 -1.47 -3.96 13.22
N ARG A 87 -2.73 -4.03 13.67
CA ARG A 87 -3.74 -2.99 13.46
C ARG A 87 -3.42 -1.67 14.15
N GLU A 88 -2.78 -1.70 15.29
CA GLU A 88 -2.30 -0.49 15.97
C GLU A 88 -1.22 0.22 15.15
N ARG A 89 -0.40 -0.53 14.43
CA ARG A 89 0.69 0.04 13.61
C ARG A 89 0.25 0.37 12.19
N ASN A 90 -0.56 -0.49 11.59
CA ASN A 90 -1.09 -0.31 10.24
C ASN A 90 -2.56 -0.76 10.20
N PRO A 91 -3.51 0.18 10.27
CA PRO A 91 -4.94 -0.16 10.29
C PRO A 91 -5.46 -0.69 8.95
N LYS A 92 -4.69 -0.56 7.86
CA LYS A 92 -5.16 -0.81 6.49
C LYS A 92 -4.56 -2.04 5.80
N VAL A 93 -3.40 -2.55 6.25
CA VAL A 93 -2.78 -3.71 5.61
C VAL A 93 -3.75 -4.89 5.62
N PRO A 94 -3.99 -5.58 4.50
CA PRO A 94 -4.90 -6.72 4.46
C PRO A 94 -4.41 -7.86 5.36
N ILE A 95 -5.31 -8.40 6.19
CA ILE A 95 -5.06 -9.57 7.05
C ILE A 95 -6.07 -10.64 6.71
N PHE A 96 -5.58 -11.81 6.32
CA PHE A 96 -6.39 -13.01 6.09
C PHE A 96 -6.11 -14.04 7.17
N LEU A 97 -7.18 -14.56 7.74
CA LEU A 97 -7.12 -15.58 8.78
C LEU A 97 -7.18 -16.96 8.12
N ASN A 98 -6.12 -17.75 8.26
CA ASN A 98 -6.07 -19.14 7.84
C ASN A 98 -6.67 -19.99 8.94
N THR A 99 -7.80 -20.67 8.71
CA THR A 99 -8.54 -21.41 9.72
C THR A 99 -9.46 -22.48 9.14
N GLU A 100 -9.90 -23.40 9.95
CA GLU A 100 -10.97 -24.35 9.59
C GLU A 100 -12.36 -23.69 9.68
N LYS A 101 -13.28 -24.07 8.80
CA LYS A 101 -14.67 -23.53 8.84
C LYS A 101 -15.38 -23.77 10.18
N LEU A 102 -15.08 -24.89 10.83
CA LEU A 102 -15.70 -25.22 12.12
C LEU A 102 -15.20 -24.34 13.26
N ALA A 103 -13.98 -23.82 13.16
CA ALA A 103 -13.37 -22.96 14.19
C ALA A 103 -13.93 -21.52 14.18
N ILE A 104 -14.65 -21.12 13.13
CA ILE A 104 -15.16 -19.74 12.97
C ILE A 104 -16.03 -19.28 14.14
N SER A 105 -16.81 -20.18 14.71
CA SER A 105 -17.71 -19.87 15.84
C SER A 105 -16.96 -19.57 17.14
N ALA A 106 -15.69 -19.95 17.23
CA ALA A 106 -14.82 -19.69 18.38
C ALA A 106 -14.04 -18.37 18.24
N ILE A 107 -14.06 -17.73 17.05
CA ILE A 107 -13.33 -16.49 16.81
C ILE A 107 -14.10 -15.30 17.42
N PRO A 108 -13.48 -14.52 18.31
CA PRO A 108 -14.13 -13.36 18.91
C PRO A 108 -14.53 -12.32 17.86
N LEU A 109 -15.70 -11.68 18.01
CA LEU A 109 -16.17 -10.62 17.12
C LEU A 109 -15.17 -9.47 16.98
N GLY A 110 -14.42 -9.17 18.04
CA GLY A 110 -13.36 -8.15 18.01
C GLY A 110 -12.19 -8.50 17.08
N VAL A 111 -11.94 -9.77 16.80
CA VAL A 111 -10.95 -10.23 15.80
C VAL A 111 -11.56 -10.16 14.41
N ILE A 112 -12.80 -10.65 14.27
CA ILE A 112 -13.51 -10.66 12.97
C ILE A 112 -13.59 -9.25 12.38
N SER A 113 -13.80 -8.22 13.21
CA SER A 113 -13.85 -6.82 12.74
C SER A 113 -12.49 -6.23 12.31
N ARG A 114 -11.41 -6.96 12.54
CA ARG A 114 -10.03 -6.52 12.26
C ARG A 114 -9.35 -7.28 11.15
N ILE A 115 -10.01 -8.24 10.54
CA ILE A 115 -9.49 -9.02 9.41
C ILE A 115 -10.26 -8.68 8.13
N ASP A 116 -9.65 -8.93 6.98
CA ASP A 116 -10.22 -8.62 5.68
C ASP A 116 -10.82 -9.86 5.00
N GLY A 117 -10.52 -11.05 5.51
CA GLY A 117 -11.09 -12.29 4.99
C GLY A 117 -10.54 -13.54 5.65
N TYR A 118 -11.02 -14.66 5.14
CA TYR A 118 -10.63 -15.99 5.57
C TYR A 118 -10.00 -16.77 4.44
N ILE A 119 -9.10 -17.67 4.79
CA ILE A 119 -8.57 -18.75 3.97
C ILE A 119 -9.00 -20.04 4.67
N TRP A 120 -9.69 -20.92 3.94
CA TRP A 120 -10.18 -22.17 4.48
C TRP A 120 -9.11 -23.25 4.33
N LYS A 121 -8.52 -23.66 5.47
CA LYS A 121 -7.52 -24.73 5.50
C LYS A 121 -8.03 -25.97 4.76
N LEU A 122 -7.18 -26.53 3.89
CA LEU A 122 -7.43 -27.74 3.11
C LEU A 122 -8.63 -27.70 2.14
N GLU A 123 -9.38 -26.60 2.05
CA GLU A 123 -10.52 -26.45 1.16
C GLU A 123 -10.23 -25.49 -0.01
N ASP A 124 -9.61 -24.35 0.29
CA ASP A 124 -9.24 -23.40 -0.75
C ASP A 124 -7.99 -23.87 -1.50
N THR A 125 -8.00 -23.70 -2.81
CA THR A 125 -6.82 -24.05 -3.63
C THR A 125 -5.74 -22.96 -3.54
N PRO A 126 -4.45 -23.33 -3.60
CA PRO A 126 -3.34 -22.35 -3.57
C PRO A 126 -3.50 -21.25 -4.62
N ALA A 127 -3.92 -21.58 -5.86
CA ALA A 127 -4.14 -20.60 -6.92
C ALA A 127 -5.30 -19.62 -6.60
N PHE A 128 -6.38 -20.08 -5.99
CA PHE A 128 -7.47 -19.22 -5.53
C PHE A 128 -6.99 -18.27 -4.44
N ILE A 129 -6.24 -18.79 -3.47
CA ILE A 129 -5.67 -18.00 -2.38
C ILE A 129 -4.72 -16.92 -2.94
N ALA A 130 -3.76 -17.32 -3.78
CA ALA A 130 -2.79 -16.38 -4.37
C ALA A 130 -3.48 -15.27 -5.17
N GLY A 131 -4.50 -15.62 -5.99
CA GLY A 131 -5.30 -14.63 -6.72
C GLY A 131 -6.07 -13.67 -5.80
N HIS A 132 -6.56 -14.16 -4.65
CA HIS A 132 -7.25 -13.33 -3.66
C HIS A 132 -6.27 -12.37 -2.95
N ILE A 133 -5.13 -12.88 -2.51
CA ILE A 133 -4.05 -12.10 -1.89
C ILE A 133 -3.53 -11.04 -2.85
N LYS A 134 -3.26 -11.40 -4.11
CA LYS A 134 -2.81 -10.47 -5.16
C LYS A 134 -3.77 -9.30 -5.34
N ARG A 135 -5.06 -9.59 -5.36
CA ARG A 135 -6.09 -8.54 -5.48
C ARG A 135 -6.11 -7.64 -4.25
N ALA A 136 -6.07 -8.22 -3.05
CA ALA A 136 -6.07 -7.47 -1.81
C ALA A 136 -4.81 -6.59 -1.68
N ALA A 137 -3.63 -7.12 -1.97
CA ALA A 137 -2.38 -6.38 -1.98
C ALA A 137 -2.40 -5.21 -2.98
N LYS A 138 -2.85 -5.43 -4.23
CA LYS A 138 -3.00 -4.37 -5.23
C LYS A 138 -3.96 -3.26 -4.77
N ASN A 139 -5.10 -3.62 -4.22
CA ASN A 139 -6.07 -2.65 -3.71
C ASN A 139 -5.49 -1.85 -2.54
N TYR A 140 -4.80 -2.52 -1.61
CA TYR A 140 -4.14 -1.86 -0.49
C TYR A 140 -3.06 -0.87 -0.97
N LEU A 141 -2.18 -1.28 -1.88
CA LEU A 141 -1.14 -0.43 -2.42
C LEU A 141 -1.71 0.79 -3.15
N ALA A 142 -2.81 0.62 -3.89
CA ALA A 142 -3.52 1.72 -4.51
C ALA A 142 -4.16 2.68 -3.47
N ASP A 143 -4.73 2.14 -2.37
CA ASP A 143 -5.39 2.94 -1.33
C ASP A 143 -4.41 3.72 -0.41
N VAL A 144 -3.16 3.27 -0.31
CA VAL A 144 -2.14 3.98 0.48
C VAL A 144 -1.46 5.10 -0.29
N LEU A 145 -1.55 5.11 -1.62
CA LEU A 145 -0.97 6.17 -2.43
C LEU A 145 -1.76 7.47 -2.28
N PRO A 146 -1.08 8.63 -2.12
CA PRO A 146 -1.74 9.92 -2.18
C PRO A 146 -2.40 10.11 -3.55
N PRO A 147 -3.67 10.58 -3.62
CA PRO A 147 -4.41 10.67 -4.88
C PRO A 147 -3.70 11.46 -5.99
N PHE A 148 -3.00 12.53 -5.64
CA PHE A 148 -2.24 13.32 -6.62
C PHE A 148 -1.05 12.53 -7.18
N PHE A 149 -0.36 11.78 -6.34
CA PHE A 149 0.76 10.94 -6.78
C PHE A 149 0.28 9.78 -7.66
N GLN A 150 -0.84 9.15 -7.29
CA GLN A 150 -1.47 8.12 -8.12
C GLN A 150 -1.83 8.67 -9.51
N GLY A 151 -2.52 9.81 -9.57
CA GLY A 151 -2.90 10.43 -10.84
C GLY A 151 -1.69 10.84 -11.70
N LEU A 152 -0.59 11.23 -11.06
CA LEU A 152 0.67 11.53 -11.73
C LEU A 152 1.31 10.27 -12.33
N MET A 153 1.30 9.16 -11.58
CA MET A 153 1.80 7.86 -12.06
C MET A 153 0.98 7.37 -13.25
N ASP A 154 -0.35 7.40 -13.13
CA ASP A 154 -1.28 6.99 -14.19
C ASP A 154 -1.01 7.79 -15.48
N TYR A 155 -0.83 9.11 -15.37
CA TYR A 155 -0.50 9.97 -16.50
C TYR A 155 0.83 9.57 -17.16
N VAL A 156 1.85 9.28 -16.36
CA VAL A 156 3.19 8.86 -16.86
C VAL A 156 3.10 7.51 -17.57
N GLU A 157 2.35 6.55 -17.01
CA GLU A 157 2.18 5.21 -17.56
C GLU A 157 1.39 5.18 -18.88
N GLU A 158 0.41 6.09 -19.04
CA GLU A 158 -0.36 6.21 -20.28
C GLU A 158 0.45 6.72 -21.48
N TYR A 159 1.69 7.17 -21.28
CA TYR A 159 2.58 7.67 -22.33
C TYR A 159 1.93 8.74 -23.22
N LYS A 160 1.08 9.59 -22.66
CA LYS A 160 0.41 10.66 -23.40
C LYS A 160 1.42 11.63 -24.00
N TYR A 161 1.10 12.13 -25.19
CA TYR A 161 1.91 13.17 -25.83
C TYR A 161 1.79 14.48 -25.04
N SER A 162 2.95 15.07 -24.70
CA SER A 162 3.03 16.30 -23.92
C SER A 162 2.65 17.53 -24.75
N TRP A 163 1.42 17.98 -24.63
CA TRP A 163 0.93 19.22 -25.25
C TRP A 163 1.07 20.45 -24.35
N HIS A 164 1.78 20.31 -23.25
CA HIS A 164 1.98 21.37 -22.25
C HIS A 164 3.38 21.99 -22.33
N THR A 165 3.60 23.06 -21.55
CA THR A 165 4.73 23.97 -21.64
C THR A 165 6.15 23.45 -21.38
N PRO A 166 6.44 22.36 -20.61
CA PRO A 166 7.82 21.90 -20.43
C PRO A 166 8.49 21.55 -21.76
N GLY A 167 9.48 22.36 -22.16
CA GLY A 167 10.14 22.25 -23.47
C GLY A 167 10.97 20.98 -23.65
N HIS A 168 11.24 20.23 -22.60
CA HIS A 168 11.93 18.94 -22.68
C HIS A 168 11.04 17.79 -23.15
N MET A 169 9.71 17.98 -23.23
CA MET A 169 8.74 17.02 -23.78
C MET A 169 8.90 15.61 -23.16
N GLY A 170 8.76 15.50 -21.84
CA GLY A 170 8.96 14.24 -21.12
C GLY A 170 10.41 13.74 -21.15
N GLY A 171 11.37 14.63 -21.34
CA GLY A 171 12.80 14.31 -21.34
C GLY A 171 13.41 14.05 -22.73
N VAL A 172 12.59 13.90 -23.79
CA VAL A 172 13.07 13.56 -25.14
C VAL A 172 14.10 14.59 -25.67
N ALA A 173 13.96 15.87 -25.31
CA ALA A 173 14.89 16.91 -25.70
C ALA A 173 16.31 16.66 -25.17
N PHE A 174 16.46 16.08 -23.99
CA PHE A 174 17.77 15.76 -23.39
C PHE A 174 18.53 14.66 -24.15
N LEU A 175 17.82 13.73 -24.76
CA LEU A 175 18.43 12.60 -25.48
C LEU A 175 19.22 13.02 -26.74
N LYS A 176 19.12 14.28 -27.15
CA LYS A 176 19.77 14.82 -28.37
C LYS A 176 21.25 15.18 -28.16
N SER A 177 21.78 15.14 -26.95
CA SER A 177 23.18 15.44 -26.65
C SER A 177 23.76 14.52 -25.59
N ALA A 178 25.09 14.39 -25.53
CA ALA A 178 25.78 13.57 -24.56
C ALA A 178 25.51 14.06 -23.11
N ALA A 179 25.62 15.37 -22.88
CA ALA A 179 25.32 15.96 -21.56
C ALA A 179 23.85 15.76 -21.16
N GLY A 180 22.93 15.94 -22.10
CA GLY A 180 21.52 15.73 -21.90
C GLY A 180 21.20 14.26 -21.56
N ARG A 181 21.87 13.29 -22.19
CA ARG A 181 21.72 11.88 -21.90
C ARG A 181 22.19 11.53 -20.48
N ILE A 182 23.29 12.14 -20.01
CA ILE A 182 23.74 12.00 -18.61
C ILE A 182 22.67 12.53 -17.65
N PHE A 183 22.11 13.71 -17.95
CA PHE A 183 21.04 14.30 -17.15
C PHE A 183 19.78 13.40 -17.12
N TYR A 184 19.35 12.90 -18.29
CA TYR A 184 18.21 12.00 -18.41
C TYR A 184 18.40 10.72 -17.59
N ASN A 185 19.59 10.10 -17.68
CA ASN A 185 19.88 8.88 -16.94
C ASN A 185 19.94 9.10 -15.42
N PHE A 186 20.38 10.30 -15.00
CA PHE A 186 20.45 10.66 -13.58
C PHE A 186 19.05 10.83 -12.95
N PHE A 187 18.16 11.55 -13.62
CA PHE A 187 16.81 11.82 -13.11
C PHE A 187 15.81 10.67 -13.38
N GLY A 188 16.06 9.90 -14.42
CA GLY A 188 15.15 8.85 -14.89
C GLY A 188 13.97 9.37 -15.71
N GLU A 189 13.42 8.50 -16.53
CA GLU A 189 12.31 8.83 -17.44
C GLU A 189 11.07 9.32 -16.69
N ASN A 190 10.68 8.60 -15.64
CA ASN A 190 9.46 8.91 -14.89
C ASN A 190 9.49 10.30 -14.27
N THR A 191 10.64 10.74 -13.74
CA THR A 191 10.80 12.07 -13.17
C THR A 191 10.57 13.16 -14.24
N LEU A 192 11.13 12.97 -15.42
CA LEU A 192 11.02 13.93 -16.52
C LEU A 192 9.63 13.92 -17.17
N ARG A 193 8.95 12.77 -17.18
CA ARG A 193 7.57 12.66 -17.67
C ARG A 193 6.57 13.20 -16.65
N ALA A 194 6.91 13.17 -15.36
CA ALA A 194 6.10 13.70 -14.27
C ALA A 194 6.24 15.22 -14.08
N ASP A 195 7.18 15.88 -14.78
CA ASP A 195 7.28 17.34 -14.78
C ASP A 195 6.21 17.93 -15.70
N LEU A 196 5.03 18.15 -15.13
CA LEU A 196 3.82 18.56 -15.81
C LEU A 196 3.40 19.98 -15.43
N SER A 197 2.74 20.65 -16.36
CA SER A 197 2.01 21.89 -16.05
C SER A 197 0.77 21.58 -15.21
N VAL A 198 0.46 22.42 -14.23
CA VAL A 198 -0.79 22.37 -13.44
C VAL A 198 -2.06 22.54 -14.30
N SER A 199 -1.92 22.85 -15.58
CA SER A 199 -3.02 22.98 -16.55
C SER A 199 -3.35 21.67 -17.25
N VAL A 200 -2.66 20.58 -16.97
CA VAL A 200 -2.96 19.24 -17.54
C VAL A 200 -4.34 18.79 -17.04
N PRO A 201 -5.33 18.59 -17.95
CA PRO A 201 -6.71 18.32 -17.56
C PRO A 201 -6.88 17.07 -16.71
N GLU A 202 -6.05 16.05 -16.92
CA GLU A 202 -6.08 14.78 -16.23
C GLU A 202 -5.78 14.92 -14.73
N LEU A 203 -4.98 15.93 -14.35
CA LEU A 203 -4.69 16.22 -12.94
C LEU A 203 -5.81 17.01 -12.25
N GLY A 204 -6.80 17.48 -13.00
CA GLY A 204 -7.91 18.28 -12.49
C GLY A 204 -7.58 19.77 -12.42
N SER A 205 -8.23 20.49 -11.53
CA SER A 205 -8.12 21.95 -11.45
C SER A 205 -7.94 22.45 -10.03
N LEU A 206 -6.84 23.14 -9.80
CA LEU A 206 -6.59 23.88 -8.54
C LEU A 206 -7.62 24.99 -8.30
N LEU A 207 -8.06 25.67 -9.36
CA LEU A 207 -9.05 26.75 -9.23
C LEU A 207 -10.45 26.24 -8.88
N LYS A 208 -10.83 25.08 -9.43
CA LYS A 208 -12.16 24.48 -9.22
C LYS A 208 -12.16 23.45 -8.09
N HIS A 209 -11.01 23.15 -7.50
CA HIS A 209 -10.84 22.09 -6.49
C HIS A 209 -11.44 20.75 -6.93
N SER A 210 -11.14 20.33 -8.16
CA SER A 210 -11.79 19.18 -8.81
C SER A 210 -10.78 18.22 -9.41
N GLY A 211 -11.24 16.99 -9.72
CA GLY A 211 -10.39 15.91 -10.21
C GLY A 211 -9.37 15.47 -9.17
N VAL A 212 -8.25 14.95 -9.62
CA VAL A 212 -7.17 14.40 -8.79
C VAL A 212 -6.67 15.40 -7.73
N VAL A 213 -6.56 16.69 -8.09
CA VAL A 213 -6.22 17.76 -7.13
C VAL A 213 -7.26 17.85 -6.02
N GLY A 214 -8.54 17.87 -6.37
CA GLY A 214 -9.62 17.95 -5.38
C GLY A 214 -9.68 16.71 -4.49
N ASP A 215 -9.39 15.52 -5.05
CA ASP A 215 -9.31 14.27 -4.28
C ASP A 215 -8.16 14.34 -3.27
N ALA A 216 -7.00 14.87 -3.68
CA ALA A 216 -5.85 15.05 -2.82
C ALA A 216 -6.11 16.08 -1.71
N GLU A 217 -6.81 17.19 -1.99
CA GLU A 217 -7.22 18.17 -0.98
C GLU A 217 -8.18 17.56 0.05
N ARG A 218 -9.15 16.75 -0.39
CA ARG A 218 -10.06 16.00 0.51
C ARG A 218 -9.28 15.01 1.39
N LYS A 219 -8.37 14.25 0.76
CA LYS A 219 -7.53 13.30 1.51
C LYS A 219 -6.65 13.98 2.56
N ALA A 220 -6.07 15.12 2.21
CA ALA A 220 -5.29 15.92 3.16
C ALA A 220 -6.19 16.43 4.32
N ALA A 221 -7.41 16.88 4.04
CA ALA A 221 -8.36 17.29 5.08
C ALA A 221 -8.68 16.15 6.05
N GLU A 222 -8.93 14.93 5.54
CA GLU A 222 -9.14 13.73 6.38
C GLU A 222 -7.94 13.46 7.29
N VAL A 223 -6.71 13.48 6.73
CA VAL A 223 -5.48 13.18 7.49
C VAL A 223 -5.22 14.19 8.59
N PHE A 224 -5.49 15.48 8.34
CA PHE A 224 -5.29 16.56 9.31
C PHE A 224 -6.50 16.81 10.21
N GLY A 225 -7.60 16.09 10.04
CA GLY A 225 -8.85 16.31 10.79
C GLY A 225 -9.45 17.70 10.56
N ALA A 226 -9.29 18.23 9.34
CA ALA A 226 -9.79 19.54 8.94
C ALA A 226 -11.07 19.43 8.11
N ASP A 227 -11.95 20.43 8.15
CA ASP A 227 -13.14 20.48 7.30
C ASP A 227 -12.76 20.59 5.82
N ARG A 228 -11.68 21.32 5.52
CA ARG A 228 -11.16 21.53 4.17
C ARG A 228 -9.66 21.81 4.20
N THR A 229 -8.98 21.41 3.13
CA THR A 229 -7.59 21.74 2.85
C THR A 229 -7.48 22.30 1.43
N TYR A 230 -6.61 23.29 1.26
CA TYR A 230 -6.34 23.92 -0.04
C TYR A 230 -4.85 23.91 -0.33
N PHE A 231 -4.48 23.48 -1.52
CA PHE A 231 -3.09 23.52 -1.97
C PHE A 231 -2.73 24.91 -2.50
N VAL A 232 -1.72 25.52 -1.92
CA VAL A 232 -1.25 26.86 -2.28
C VAL A 232 0.06 26.74 -3.04
N THR A 233 0.03 26.91 -4.36
CA THR A 233 1.20 26.78 -5.24
C THR A 233 2.23 27.91 -5.09
N GLY A 234 1.84 29.03 -4.50
CA GLY A 234 2.76 30.15 -4.18
C GLY A 234 3.63 29.93 -2.94
N GLY A 235 3.59 28.72 -2.37
CA GLY A 235 4.39 28.33 -1.21
C GLY A 235 3.89 28.91 0.11
N THR A 236 4.67 28.66 1.18
CA THR A 236 4.30 28.99 2.56
C THR A 236 4.03 30.49 2.77
N SER A 237 4.79 31.37 2.10
CA SER A 237 4.56 32.82 2.23
C SER A 237 3.20 33.26 1.68
N ALA A 238 2.75 32.64 0.58
CA ALA A 238 1.43 32.91 0.03
C ALA A 238 0.33 32.31 0.93
N ALA A 239 0.51 31.08 1.42
CA ALA A 239 -0.41 30.47 2.36
C ALA A 239 -0.60 31.30 3.63
N ASN A 240 0.49 31.77 4.24
CA ASN A 240 0.44 32.67 5.41
C ASN A 240 -0.30 33.97 5.11
N LYS A 241 -0.06 34.59 3.95
CA LYS A 241 -0.80 35.82 3.56
C LYS A 241 -2.29 35.58 3.44
N ILE A 242 -2.71 34.44 2.88
CA ILE A 242 -4.12 34.07 2.75
C ILE A 242 -4.75 33.93 4.14
N VAL A 243 -4.09 33.24 5.07
CA VAL A 243 -4.57 33.11 6.46
C VAL A 243 -4.67 34.47 7.14
N TRP A 244 -3.65 35.30 7.05
CA TRP A 244 -3.66 36.66 7.63
C TRP A 244 -4.79 37.50 7.07
N LEU A 245 -4.96 37.53 5.77
CA LEU A 245 -6.03 38.32 5.13
C LEU A 245 -7.44 37.80 5.44
N GLY A 246 -7.58 36.51 5.67
CA GLY A 246 -8.86 35.89 6.01
C GLY A 246 -9.25 35.97 7.48
N THR A 247 -8.28 36.14 8.40
CA THR A 247 -8.52 36.07 9.85
C THR A 247 -8.32 37.38 10.58
N VAL A 248 -7.49 38.29 10.05
CA VAL A 248 -7.21 39.59 10.68
C VAL A 248 -8.11 40.63 10.08
N THR A 249 -9.06 41.12 10.86
CA THR A 249 -9.88 42.30 10.50
C THR A 249 -9.11 43.60 10.85
N PRO A 250 -9.16 44.63 10.00
CA PRO A 250 -8.68 45.97 10.40
C PRO A 250 -9.41 46.44 11.66
N GLY A 251 -8.66 46.78 12.70
CA GLY A 251 -9.23 47.38 13.92
C GLY A 251 -9.74 48.79 13.70
#